data_5713b3e610d620a5c3a1b1cb0a6ee7a7
#
_entry.id   5713b3e610d620a5c3a1b1cb0a6ee7a7
#
_cell.length_a   1.000
_cell.length_b   1.000
_cell.length_c   1.000
_cell.angle_alpha   90.00
_cell.angle_beta   90.00
_cell.angle_gamma   90.00
#
_symmetry.space_group_name_H-M   'P 1'
#
loop_
_entity.id
_entity.type
_entity.pdbx_description
1 polymer ?
#
loop_
_entity_poly.entity_id
_entity_poly.type
_entity_poly.pdbx_seq_one_letter_code
_entity_poly.pdbx_strand_id
1 'polypeptide(L)'
;MGEIRIGPSGLPEGDFDEAAEWLAARGYRACEIGFAGGFWLDYESAPALAEAMRARDIVLSVHAPLAAFMGHADRGKKFKMALGMLDHTAGLAKAAGAEVIVFHPGFLLGRERERAIADVVDQLGDLRARLESKDRLVPFGVEVMGRVRELGTIDDVLAIASQVDFVRPVLDFAHMHATSDGAFTGVDMFASALEATDAVIDPGAPFHIHFSDIAFANRNETKHLPYGEGTLRAEPLRDALARFDRPAVVISESPDEASTQAISAVLSAESSASRAS
;
A
#
# COMPACT_ATOMS: atom_id res chain seq x y z
N MET A 1 10.28 -19.36 0.49
CA MET A 1 9.22 -18.35 0.71
C MET A 1 9.84 -17.21 1.50
N GLY A 2 9.74 -15.99 0.98
CA GLY A 2 10.20 -14.81 1.70
C GLY A 2 9.43 -14.58 3.02
N GLU A 3 9.98 -13.74 3.89
CA GLU A 3 9.31 -13.34 5.14
C GLU A 3 8.02 -12.55 4.82
N ILE A 4 6.93 -12.85 5.50
CA ILE A 4 5.67 -12.09 5.43
C ILE A 4 5.51 -11.32 6.73
N ARG A 5 5.51 -9.99 6.65
CA ARG A 5 5.20 -9.07 7.75
C ARG A 5 3.80 -8.53 7.56
N ILE A 6 2.93 -8.74 8.53
CA ILE A 6 1.54 -8.32 8.45
C ILE A 6 1.17 -7.42 9.62
N GLY A 7 0.22 -6.51 9.38
CA GLY A 7 -0.37 -5.66 10.41
C GLY A 7 -1.54 -4.83 9.89
N PRO A 8 -2.16 -4.05 10.76
CA PRO A 8 -3.34 -3.24 10.44
C PRO A 8 -2.99 -1.95 9.72
N SER A 9 -3.99 -1.40 9.05
CA SER A 9 -4.08 0.02 8.68
C SER A 9 -4.62 0.81 9.87
N GLY A 10 -3.77 1.67 10.44
CA GLY A 10 -4.05 2.47 11.63
C GLY A 10 -3.37 1.97 12.90
N LEU A 11 -3.03 2.92 13.78
CA LEU A 11 -2.51 2.63 15.10
C LEU A 11 -3.67 2.35 16.08
N PRO A 12 -3.48 1.41 17.02
CA PRO A 12 -4.39 1.29 18.16
C PRO A 12 -4.34 2.55 19.05
N GLU A 13 -5.36 2.71 19.89
CA GLU A 13 -5.39 3.79 20.89
C GLU A 13 -4.26 3.65 21.91
N GLY A 14 -3.76 4.76 22.43
CA GLY A 14 -2.69 4.83 23.41
C GLY A 14 -1.53 5.72 22.97
N ASP A 15 -0.46 5.75 23.75
CA ASP A 15 0.79 6.33 23.30
C ASP A 15 1.52 5.40 22.32
N PHE A 16 2.61 5.87 21.69
CA PHE A 16 3.29 5.09 20.66
C PHE A 16 3.93 3.79 21.18
N ASP A 17 4.39 3.76 22.42
CA ASP A 17 4.95 2.58 23.05
C ASP A 17 3.86 1.54 23.34
N GLU A 18 2.72 1.98 23.88
CA GLU A 18 1.55 1.15 24.12
C GLU A 18 0.99 0.59 22.81
N ALA A 19 0.89 1.43 21.77
CA ALA A 19 0.44 1.02 20.46
C ALA A 19 1.36 -0.04 19.83
N ALA A 20 2.67 0.18 19.86
CA ALA A 20 3.64 -0.77 19.32
C ALA A 20 3.69 -2.08 20.13
N GLU A 21 3.54 -2.02 21.47
CA GLU A 21 3.41 -3.21 22.31
C GLU A 21 2.16 -4.01 21.97
N TRP A 22 1.02 -3.32 21.80
CA TRP A 22 -0.23 -3.93 21.39
C TRP A 22 -0.12 -4.69 20.07
N LEU A 23 0.56 -4.08 19.07
CA LEU A 23 0.84 -4.71 17.76
C LEU A 23 1.73 -5.94 17.93
N ALA A 24 2.84 -5.80 18.64
CA ALA A 24 3.81 -6.88 18.87
C ALA A 24 3.21 -8.07 19.61
N ALA A 25 2.39 -7.82 20.65
CA ALA A 25 1.71 -8.85 21.43
C ALA A 25 0.75 -9.71 20.60
N ARG A 26 0.25 -9.18 19.47
CA ARG A 26 -0.60 -9.88 18.51
C ARG A 26 0.15 -10.54 17.36
N GLY A 27 1.48 -10.45 17.37
CA GLY A 27 2.33 -10.99 16.33
C GLY A 27 2.41 -10.13 15.07
N TYR A 28 1.87 -8.91 15.10
CA TYR A 28 1.99 -7.99 13.98
C TYR A 28 3.42 -7.46 13.84
N ARG A 29 3.91 -7.39 12.62
CA ARG A 29 5.26 -6.93 12.25
C ARG A 29 5.23 -5.84 11.19
N ALA A 30 4.06 -5.33 10.88
CA ALA A 30 3.84 -4.18 10.01
C ALA A 30 2.71 -3.32 10.58
N CYS A 31 2.69 -2.05 10.21
CA CYS A 31 1.59 -1.14 10.47
C CYS A 31 1.63 -0.02 9.44
N GLU A 32 0.49 0.41 8.95
CA GLU A 32 0.37 1.59 8.11
C GLU A 32 -0.39 2.68 8.84
N ILE A 33 0.17 3.89 8.89
CA ILE A 33 -0.56 5.06 9.40
C ILE A 33 -1.10 5.89 8.24
N GLY A 34 -2.31 6.41 8.38
CA GLY A 34 -2.99 7.16 7.31
C GLY A 34 -3.25 8.61 7.68
N PHE A 35 -3.19 9.48 6.66
CA PHE A 35 -3.53 10.90 6.75
C PHE A 35 -4.82 11.26 6.00
N ALA A 36 -5.71 10.28 5.77
CA ALA A 36 -6.98 10.51 5.10
C ALA A 36 -7.84 11.59 5.79
N GLY A 37 -7.84 11.62 7.13
CA GLY A 37 -8.52 12.62 7.96
C GLY A 37 -7.71 13.90 8.23
N GLY A 38 -6.53 14.03 7.66
CA GLY A 38 -5.58 15.11 7.91
C GLY A 38 -4.33 14.68 8.67
N PHE A 39 -3.35 15.57 8.76
CA PHE A 39 -2.09 15.30 9.48
C PHE A 39 -2.32 15.38 10.99
N TRP A 40 -2.19 14.26 11.66
CA TRP A 40 -2.28 14.12 13.12
C TRP A 40 -0.91 13.89 13.77
N LEU A 41 0.09 13.44 12.99
CA LEU A 41 1.49 13.31 13.40
C LEU A 41 2.23 14.60 13.08
N ASP A 42 3.19 14.98 13.91
CA ASP A 42 4.08 16.13 13.71
C ASP A 42 5.56 15.75 13.79
N TYR A 43 6.45 16.69 13.50
CA TYR A 43 7.90 16.46 13.52
C TYR A 43 8.49 16.29 14.92
N GLU A 44 7.78 16.69 15.96
CA GLU A 44 8.21 16.53 17.37
C GLU A 44 7.94 15.10 17.84
N SER A 45 6.77 14.56 17.51
CA SER A 45 6.31 13.23 17.92
C SER A 45 6.74 12.08 16.99
N ALA A 46 6.99 12.35 15.71
CA ALA A 46 7.36 11.32 14.73
C ALA A 46 8.60 10.47 15.13
N PRO A 47 9.69 11.03 15.72
CA PRO A 47 10.82 10.22 16.16
C PRO A 47 10.48 9.21 17.28
N ALA A 48 9.54 9.54 18.16
CA ALA A 48 9.10 8.63 19.22
C ALA A 48 8.32 7.42 18.62
N LEU A 49 7.49 7.68 17.59
CA LEU A 49 6.84 6.59 16.82
C LEU A 49 7.89 5.70 16.15
N ALA A 50 8.90 6.29 15.51
CA ALA A 50 9.99 5.52 14.89
C ALA A 50 10.72 4.61 15.89
N GLU A 51 11.00 5.11 17.08
CA GLU A 51 11.67 4.34 18.14
C GLU A 51 10.79 3.19 18.64
N ALA A 52 9.51 3.45 18.92
CA ALA A 52 8.56 2.45 19.39
C ALA A 52 8.40 1.29 18.41
N MET A 53 8.26 1.59 17.10
CA MET A 53 8.13 0.58 16.05
C MET A 53 9.42 -0.23 15.86
N ARG A 54 10.57 0.44 15.80
CA ARG A 54 11.88 -0.21 15.62
C ARG A 54 12.22 -1.11 16.81
N ALA A 55 11.91 -0.70 18.04
CA ALA A 55 12.19 -1.49 19.24
C ALA A 55 11.46 -2.84 19.25
N ARG A 56 10.39 -2.97 18.47
CA ARG A 56 9.55 -4.18 18.37
C ARG A 56 9.59 -4.86 17.00
N ASP A 57 10.55 -4.47 16.15
CA ASP A 57 10.72 -4.98 14.79
C ASP A 57 9.41 -4.88 13.96
N ILE A 58 8.76 -3.72 14.01
CA ILE A 58 7.55 -3.43 13.25
C ILE A 58 7.91 -2.47 12.10
N VAL A 59 7.65 -2.90 10.87
CA VAL A 59 7.78 -2.06 9.68
C VAL A 59 6.64 -1.06 9.63
N LEU A 60 6.97 0.22 9.45
CA LEU A 60 5.99 1.29 9.31
C LEU A 60 5.88 1.71 7.85
N SER A 61 4.66 1.84 7.35
CA SER A 61 4.31 2.56 6.12
C SER A 61 3.39 3.74 6.43
N VAL A 62 3.28 4.66 5.47
CA VAL A 62 2.44 5.85 5.60
C VAL A 62 1.55 5.97 4.38
N HIS A 63 0.23 6.02 4.59
CA HIS A 63 -0.71 6.36 3.52
C HIS A 63 -0.90 7.88 3.45
N ALA A 64 -0.59 8.47 2.30
CA ALA A 64 -0.74 9.90 2.06
C ALA A 64 -2.22 10.32 2.08
N PRO A 65 -2.52 11.63 2.28
CA PRO A 65 -3.89 12.11 2.16
C PRO A 65 -4.50 11.77 0.80
N LEU A 66 -5.74 11.28 0.77
CA LEU A 66 -6.42 10.88 -0.48
C LEU A 66 -6.48 11.99 -1.54
N ALA A 67 -6.48 13.25 -1.11
CA ALA A 67 -6.43 14.42 -1.99
C ALA A 67 -5.03 14.71 -2.57
N ALA A 68 -4.00 13.99 -2.12
CA ALA A 68 -2.61 14.19 -2.52
C ALA A 68 -2.21 13.32 -3.73
N PHE A 69 -3.12 13.12 -4.68
CA PHE A 69 -2.84 12.36 -5.89
C PHE A 69 -2.07 13.20 -6.94
N MET A 70 -1.37 12.52 -7.84
CA MET A 70 -0.67 13.10 -8.99
C MET A 70 -1.48 12.95 -10.29
N GLY A 71 -0.95 13.37 -11.41
CA GLY A 71 -1.63 13.26 -12.70
C GLY A 71 -2.68 14.37 -12.93
N HIS A 72 -2.46 15.55 -12.37
CA HIS A 72 -3.28 16.71 -12.69
C HIS A 72 -3.09 17.16 -14.13
N ALA A 73 -4.16 17.62 -14.79
CA ALA A 73 -4.09 18.10 -16.19
C ALA A 73 -3.21 19.33 -16.36
N ASP A 74 -3.00 20.10 -15.30
CA ASP A 74 -2.13 21.27 -15.27
C ASP A 74 -1.39 21.38 -13.94
N ARG A 75 -0.37 22.26 -13.88
CA ARG A 75 0.38 22.58 -12.66
C ARG A 75 -0.25 23.72 -11.84
N GLY A 76 -1.59 23.78 -11.85
CA GLY A 76 -2.40 24.78 -11.15
C GLY A 76 -2.44 24.59 -9.62
N LYS A 77 -3.46 25.17 -8.99
CA LYS A 77 -3.61 25.17 -7.53
C LYS A 77 -3.71 23.75 -6.96
N LYS A 78 -4.46 22.85 -7.60
CA LYS A 78 -4.67 21.48 -7.12
C LYS A 78 -3.36 20.67 -7.11
N PHE A 79 -2.59 20.73 -8.20
CA PHE A 79 -1.26 20.13 -8.29
C PHE A 79 -0.33 20.66 -7.20
N LYS A 80 -0.24 21.98 -7.03
CA LYS A 80 0.63 22.59 -6.01
C LYS A 80 0.23 22.17 -4.60
N MET A 81 -1.05 21.99 -4.34
CA MET A 81 -1.56 21.49 -3.06
C MET A 81 -1.17 20.03 -2.85
N ALA A 82 -1.39 19.16 -3.84
CA ALA A 82 -1.00 17.74 -3.78
C ALA A 82 0.52 17.59 -3.59
N LEU A 83 1.32 18.34 -4.36
CA LEU A 83 2.78 18.38 -4.21
C LEU A 83 3.22 18.81 -2.80
N GLY A 84 2.53 19.80 -2.20
CA GLY A 84 2.79 20.25 -0.84
C GLY A 84 2.41 19.21 0.21
N MET A 85 1.30 18.50 0.02
CA MET A 85 0.87 17.41 0.90
C MET A 85 1.86 16.24 0.85
N LEU A 86 2.27 15.79 -0.34
CA LEU A 86 3.24 14.69 -0.49
C LEU A 86 4.62 15.05 0.06
N ASP A 87 5.10 16.30 -0.12
CA ASP A 87 6.33 16.79 0.50
C ASP A 87 6.24 16.77 2.04
N HIS A 88 5.09 17.17 2.60
CA HIS A 88 4.90 17.13 4.06
C HIS A 88 4.81 15.70 4.59
N THR A 89 4.05 14.84 3.88
CA THR A 89 3.99 13.41 4.17
C THR A 89 5.39 12.79 4.18
N ALA A 90 6.21 13.10 3.18
CA ALA A 90 7.57 12.58 3.08
C ALA A 90 8.47 13.02 4.24
N GLY A 91 8.33 14.27 4.68
CA GLY A 91 9.05 14.75 5.85
C GLY A 91 8.66 14.02 7.14
N LEU A 92 7.36 13.79 7.36
CA LEU A 92 6.86 13.02 8.50
C LEU A 92 7.23 11.55 8.42
N ALA A 93 7.06 10.92 7.25
CA ALA A 93 7.43 9.53 7.01
C ALA A 93 8.91 9.28 7.29
N LYS A 94 9.80 10.16 6.82
CA LYS A 94 11.24 10.08 7.10
C LYS A 94 11.52 10.21 8.60
N ALA A 95 10.88 11.15 9.29
CA ALA A 95 11.05 11.36 10.74
C ALA A 95 10.52 10.17 11.55
N ALA A 96 9.43 9.53 11.09
CA ALA A 96 8.84 8.34 11.68
C ALA A 96 9.54 7.03 11.27
N GLY A 97 10.55 7.07 10.40
CA GLY A 97 11.27 5.88 9.94
C GLY A 97 10.44 4.95 9.05
N ALA A 98 9.45 5.49 8.34
CA ALA A 98 8.63 4.70 7.43
C ALA A 98 9.41 4.25 6.18
N GLU A 99 9.14 3.03 5.72
CA GLU A 99 9.83 2.42 4.57
C GLU A 99 9.20 2.78 3.22
N VAL A 100 7.93 3.18 3.21
CA VAL A 100 7.20 3.57 2.01
C VAL A 100 6.07 4.53 2.33
N ILE A 101 5.77 5.41 1.37
CA ILE A 101 4.61 6.29 1.39
C ILE A 101 3.67 5.85 0.29
N VAL A 102 2.52 5.30 0.66
CA VAL A 102 1.47 4.92 -0.30
C VAL A 102 0.71 6.15 -0.75
N PHE A 103 0.45 6.26 -2.04
CA PHE A 103 -0.33 7.32 -2.63
C PHE A 103 -1.16 6.85 -3.83
N HIS A 104 -2.26 7.54 -4.10
CA HIS A 104 -3.12 7.25 -5.25
C HIS A 104 -2.62 7.94 -6.52
N PRO A 105 -2.61 7.28 -7.69
CA PRO A 105 -2.19 7.91 -8.95
C PRO A 105 -3.20 8.91 -9.49
N GLY A 106 -4.45 8.90 -8.98
CA GLY A 106 -5.50 9.86 -9.31
C GLY A 106 -6.52 9.36 -10.32
N PHE A 107 -6.89 10.21 -11.28
CA PHE A 107 -8.06 9.98 -12.13
C PHE A 107 -7.75 10.24 -13.58
N LEU A 108 -8.45 9.53 -14.49
CA LEU A 108 -8.36 9.77 -15.93
C LEU A 108 -8.85 11.19 -16.33
N LEU A 109 -9.91 11.68 -15.69
CA LEU A 109 -10.50 13.01 -15.94
C LEU A 109 -10.80 13.27 -17.44
N GLY A 110 -11.25 12.22 -18.15
CA GLY A 110 -11.56 12.30 -19.57
C GLY A 110 -10.36 12.32 -20.51
N ARG A 111 -9.13 12.08 -20.00
CA ARG A 111 -7.93 11.95 -20.82
C ARG A 111 -7.72 10.51 -21.26
N GLU A 112 -6.98 10.33 -22.35
CA GLU A 112 -6.44 9.01 -22.71
C GLU A 112 -5.49 8.50 -21.61
N ARG A 113 -5.49 7.18 -21.38
CA ARG A 113 -4.78 6.53 -20.27
C ARG A 113 -3.28 6.80 -20.30
N GLU A 114 -2.66 6.65 -21.46
CA GLU A 114 -1.23 6.89 -21.66
C GLU A 114 -0.85 8.35 -21.35
N ARG A 115 -1.72 9.29 -21.67
CA ARG A 115 -1.51 10.69 -21.34
C ARG A 115 -1.61 10.93 -19.84
N ALA A 116 -2.56 10.29 -19.15
CA ALA A 116 -2.71 10.42 -17.71
C ALA A 116 -1.49 9.81 -16.97
N ILE A 117 -0.97 8.66 -17.41
CA ILE A 117 0.26 8.06 -16.90
C ILE A 117 1.45 9.01 -17.09
N ALA A 118 1.62 9.56 -18.29
CA ALA A 118 2.71 10.50 -18.58
C ALA A 118 2.65 11.75 -17.68
N ASP A 119 1.44 12.28 -17.41
CA ASP A 119 1.25 13.40 -16.49
C ASP A 119 1.64 13.04 -15.04
N VAL A 120 1.36 11.80 -14.57
CA VAL A 120 1.79 11.31 -13.27
C VAL A 120 3.32 11.24 -13.20
N VAL A 121 3.95 10.58 -14.17
CA VAL A 121 5.41 10.40 -14.23
C VAL A 121 6.14 11.75 -14.23
N ASP A 122 5.69 12.69 -15.05
CA ASP A 122 6.26 14.04 -15.15
C ASP A 122 6.11 14.81 -13.81
N GLN A 123 4.95 14.72 -13.16
CA GLN A 123 4.71 15.38 -11.87
C GLN A 123 5.43 14.71 -10.69
N LEU A 124 5.69 13.41 -10.77
CA LEU A 124 6.58 12.72 -9.83
C LEU A 124 8.03 13.20 -9.95
N GLY A 125 8.47 13.60 -11.15
CA GLY A 125 9.74 14.28 -11.34
C GLY A 125 9.85 15.61 -10.58
N ASP A 126 8.78 16.43 -10.59
CA ASP A 126 8.71 17.66 -9.78
C ASP A 126 8.74 17.35 -8.27
N LEU A 127 8.03 16.29 -7.85
CA LEU A 127 8.04 15.83 -6.46
C LEU A 127 9.45 15.41 -6.03
N ARG A 128 10.11 14.57 -6.83
CA ARG A 128 11.48 14.10 -6.57
C ARG A 128 12.43 15.27 -6.34
N ALA A 129 12.50 16.21 -7.29
CA ALA A 129 13.38 17.36 -7.17
C ALA A 129 13.14 18.17 -5.89
N ARG A 130 11.88 18.29 -5.48
CA ARG A 130 11.49 18.95 -4.24
C ARG A 130 11.92 18.18 -3.00
N LEU A 131 11.75 16.86 -2.99
CA LEU A 131 12.14 16.00 -1.87
C LEU A 131 13.66 15.96 -1.68
N GLU A 132 14.42 15.82 -2.76
CA GLU A 132 15.89 15.84 -2.76
C GLU A 132 16.43 17.18 -2.22
N SER A 133 15.84 18.30 -2.64
CA SER A 133 16.26 19.63 -2.16
C SER A 133 16.08 19.83 -0.67
N LYS A 134 15.29 19.00 0.01
CA LYS A 134 14.96 19.06 1.44
C LYS A 134 15.44 17.86 2.25
N ASP A 135 16.18 16.96 1.61
CA ASP A 135 16.58 15.68 2.21
C ASP A 135 15.39 14.88 2.78
N ARG A 136 14.31 14.74 1.99
CA ARG A 136 13.07 14.05 2.38
C ARG A 136 12.73 12.86 1.49
N LEU A 137 13.66 12.43 0.66
CA LEU A 137 13.39 11.30 -0.23
C LEU A 137 13.22 10.01 0.59
N VAL A 138 12.05 9.42 0.47
CA VAL A 138 11.62 8.10 0.97
C VAL A 138 10.98 7.38 -0.22
N PRO A 139 11.05 6.06 -0.34
CA PRO A 139 10.34 5.34 -1.39
C PRO A 139 8.83 5.64 -1.36
N PHE A 140 8.25 5.85 -2.54
CA PHE A 140 6.81 6.01 -2.71
C PHE A 140 6.20 4.72 -3.26
N GLY A 141 4.97 4.44 -2.88
CA GLY A 141 4.18 3.32 -3.37
C GLY A 141 2.96 3.83 -4.14
N VAL A 142 2.88 3.56 -5.44
CA VAL A 142 1.70 3.88 -6.23
C VAL A 142 0.70 2.72 -6.13
N GLU A 143 -0.51 3.02 -5.68
CA GLU A 143 -1.49 1.99 -5.33
C GLU A 143 -2.41 1.64 -6.50
N VAL A 144 -2.75 0.34 -6.61
CA VAL A 144 -3.80 -0.15 -7.52
C VAL A 144 -5.17 0.28 -6.99
N MET A 145 -5.99 0.89 -7.85
CA MET A 145 -7.26 1.51 -7.48
C MET A 145 -8.48 0.61 -7.68
N GLY A 146 -9.49 0.83 -6.83
CA GLY A 146 -10.71 0.00 -6.74
C GLY A 146 -11.87 0.42 -7.63
N ARG A 147 -11.72 1.43 -8.52
CA ARG A 147 -12.82 1.91 -9.37
C ARG A 147 -12.37 2.10 -10.81
N VAL A 148 -13.18 1.67 -11.76
CA VAL A 148 -12.83 1.68 -13.20
C VAL A 148 -12.62 3.07 -13.81
N ARG A 149 -13.06 4.15 -13.14
CA ARG A 149 -12.84 5.54 -13.60
C ARG A 149 -11.55 6.16 -13.07
N GLU A 150 -10.89 5.50 -12.15
CA GLU A 150 -9.61 5.93 -11.62
C GLU A 150 -8.48 5.51 -12.56
N LEU A 151 -7.39 6.23 -12.50
CA LEU A 151 -6.11 5.77 -12.99
C LEU A 151 -5.53 4.86 -11.92
N GLY A 152 -5.10 3.66 -12.26
CA GLY A 152 -4.53 2.74 -11.25
C GLY A 152 -4.95 1.29 -11.44
N THR A 153 -5.16 0.83 -12.67
CA THR A 153 -5.10 -0.62 -12.93
C THR A 153 -3.69 -1.12 -12.62
N ILE A 154 -3.50 -2.43 -12.45
CA ILE A 154 -2.16 -2.99 -12.25
C ILE A 154 -1.21 -2.55 -13.38
N ASP A 155 -1.65 -2.56 -14.63
CA ASP A 155 -0.83 -2.13 -15.78
C ASP A 155 -0.42 -0.66 -15.68
N ASP A 156 -1.31 0.23 -15.20
CA ASP A 156 -1.00 1.65 -14.97
C ASP A 156 0.07 1.81 -13.90
N VAL A 157 -0.11 1.12 -12.78
CA VAL A 157 0.79 1.18 -11.63
C VAL A 157 2.18 0.66 -12.00
N LEU A 158 2.26 -0.46 -12.73
CA LEU A 158 3.52 -0.99 -13.25
C LEU A 158 4.16 -0.04 -14.27
N ALA A 159 3.37 0.56 -15.16
CA ALA A 159 3.86 1.53 -16.14
C ALA A 159 4.41 2.81 -15.48
N ILE A 160 3.81 3.27 -14.38
CA ILE A 160 4.33 4.40 -13.59
C ILE A 160 5.62 4.00 -12.88
N ALA A 161 5.61 2.90 -12.13
CA ALA A 161 6.74 2.45 -11.32
C ALA A 161 7.98 2.12 -12.17
N SER A 162 7.81 1.55 -13.36
CA SER A 162 8.92 1.26 -14.27
C SER A 162 9.65 2.49 -14.82
N GLN A 163 9.04 3.68 -14.72
CA GLN A 163 9.59 4.94 -15.22
C GLN A 163 10.15 5.86 -14.13
N VAL A 164 9.88 5.54 -12.84
CA VAL A 164 10.22 6.42 -11.71
C VAL A 164 10.90 5.61 -10.61
N ASP A 165 12.21 5.72 -10.50
CA ASP A 165 13.07 4.87 -9.66
C ASP A 165 12.85 4.95 -8.14
N PHE A 166 12.18 5.98 -7.61
CA PHE A 166 11.80 6.06 -6.20
C PHE A 166 10.35 5.61 -5.94
N VAL A 167 9.65 5.10 -6.97
CA VAL A 167 8.27 4.64 -6.89
C VAL A 167 8.20 3.15 -7.13
N ARG A 168 7.47 2.44 -6.30
CA ARG A 168 7.18 1.01 -6.43
C ARG A 168 5.68 0.73 -6.47
N PRO A 169 5.23 -0.39 -7.07
CA PRO A 169 3.83 -0.79 -7.03
C PRO A 169 3.37 -1.12 -5.61
N VAL A 170 2.14 -0.77 -5.29
CA VAL A 170 1.38 -1.29 -4.14
C VAL A 170 0.18 -2.05 -4.67
N LEU A 171 0.12 -3.33 -4.33
CA LEU A 171 -0.94 -4.22 -4.79
C LEU A 171 -2.09 -4.22 -3.78
N ASP A 172 -3.18 -3.53 -4.08
CA ASP A 172 -4.41 -3.72 -3.33
C ASP A 172 -5.24 -4.81 -3.99
N PHE A 173 -5.26 -5.99 -3.38
CA PHE A 173 -5.99 -7.14 -3.90
C PHE A 173 -7.50 -7.02 -3.72
N ALA A 174 -7.99 -6.24 -2.76
CA ALA A 174 -9.40 -5.94 -2.63
C ALA A 174 -9.87 -5.08 -3.82
N HIS A 175 -9.11 -4.04 -4.16
CA HIS A 175 -9.37 -3.20 -5.33
C HIS A 175 -9.29 -3.99 -6.64
N MET A 176 -8.27 -4.84 -6.80
CA MET A 176 -8.14 -5.72 -7.97
C MET A 176 -9.30 -6.70 -8.09
N HIS A 177 -9.75 -7.28 -6.97
CA HIS A 177 -10.91 -8.16 -6.93
C HIS A 177 -12.18 -7.42 -7.34
N ALA A 178 -12.40 -6.21 -6.83
CA ALA A 178 -13.56 -5.39 -7.18
C ALA A 178 -13.58 -5.00 -8.67
N THR A 179 -12.45 -4.52 -9.21
CA THR A 179 -12.37 -4.06 -10.61
C THR A 179 -12.39 -5.18 -11.63
N SER A 180 -12.06 -6.42 -11.24
CA SER A 180 -12.15 -7.63 -12.07
C SER A 180 -13.46 -8.40 -11.88
N ASP A 181 -14.46 -7.82 -11.22
CA ASP A 181 -15.76 -8.44 -10.94
C ASP A 181 -15.63 -9.75 -10.15
N GLY A 182 -14.73 -9.77 -9.16
CA GLY A 182 -14.56 -10.90 -8.26
C GLY A 182 -13.61 -12.01 -8.76
N ALA A 183 -12.69 -11.71 -9.68
CA ALA A 183 -11.85 -12.74 -10.30
C ALA A 183 -10.74 -13.30 -9.40
N PHE A 184 -10.32 -12.61 -8.34
CA PHE A 184 -9.24 -13.06 -7.45
C PHE A 184 -9.70 -14.17 -6.49
N THR A 185 -9.94 -15.37 -7.03
CA THR A 185 -10.39 -16.54 -6.25
C THR A 185 -9.40 -17.69 -6.25
N GLY A 186 -8.45 -17.72 -7.17
CA GLY A 186 -7.46 -18.78 -7.33
C GLY A 186 -6.02 -18.28 -7.26
N VAL A 187 -5.10 -19.15 -6.86
CA VAL A 187 -3.66 -18.86 -6.66
C VAL A 187 -3.02 -18.19 -7.87
N ASP A 188 -3.38 -18.62 -9.08
CA ASP A 188 -2.72 -18.14 -10.30
C ASP A 188 -3.00 -16.66 -10.61
N MET A 189 -4.18 -16.15 -10.22
CA MET A 189 -4.48 -14.72 -10.36
C MET A 189 -3.56 -13.86 -9.49
N PHE A 190 -3.37 -14.25 -8.23
CA PHE A 190 -2.45 -13.57 -7.33
C PHE A 190 -1.00 -13.73 -7.80
N ALA A 191 -0.60 -14.94 -8.20
CA ALA A 191 0.76 -15.21 -8.67
C ALA A 191 1.11 -14.36 -9.91
N SER A 192 0.20 -14.24 -10.88
CA SER A 192 0.42 -13.40 -12.07
C SER A 192 0.63 -11.93 -11.72
N ALA A 193 -0.14 -11.37 -10.76
CA ALA A 193 0.05 -9.99 -10.30
C ALA A 193 1.39 -9.80 -9.58
N LEU A 194 1.77 -10.76 -8.73
CA LEU A 194 3.05 -10.76 -8.03
C LEU A 194 4.22 -10.90 -9.02
N GLU A 195 4.13 -11.77 -10.02
CA GLU A 195 5.16 -11.96 -11.05
C GLU A 195 5.39 -10.69 -11.87
N ALA A 196 4.30 -10.03 -12.30
CA ALA A 196 4.38 -8.77 -13.01
C ALA A 196 5.02 -7.66 -12.15
N THR A 197 4.74 -7.65 -10.85
CA THR A 197 5.32 -6.72 -9.88
C THR A 197 6.79 -7.04 -9.62
N ASP A 198 7.16 -8.30 -9.44
CA ASP A 198 8.53 -8.77 -9.21
C ASP A 198 9.50 -8.34 -10.32
N ALA A 199 8.99 -8.25 -11.56
CA ALA A 199 9.76 -7.81 -12.71
C ALA A 199 10.09 -6.32 -12.72
N VAL A 200 9.41 -5.50 -11.89
CA VAL A 200 9.53 -4.02 -11.90
C VAL A 200 10.20 -3.48 -10.64
N ILE A 201 10.03 -4.13 -9.50
CA ILE A 201 10.60 -3.66 -8.23
C ILE A 201 12.06 -4.06 -8.06
N ASP A 202 12.83 -3.24 -7.32
CA ASP A 202 14.24 -3.48 -7.05
C ASP A 202 14.49 -4.86 -6.41
N PRO A 203 15.62 -5.49 -6.71
CA PRO A 203 16.04 -6.71 -6.03
C PRO A 203 16.09 -6.50 -4.51
N GLY A 204 15.40 -7.36 -3.76
CA GLY A 204 15.35 -7.29 -2.28
C GLY A 204 14.30 -6.35 -1.69
N ALA A 205 13.68 -5.48 -2.47
CA ALA A 205 12.51 -4.72 -2.00
C ALA A 205 11.33 -5.68 -1.76
N PRO A 206 10.57 -5.54 -0.66
CA PRO A 206 9.41 -6.38 -0.41
C PRO A 206 8.26 -6.06 -1.36
N PHE A 207 7.39 -7.03 -1.63
CA PHE A 207 6.05 -6.72 -2.09
C PHE A 207 5.36 -5.87 -1.03
N HIS A 208 4.70 -4.77 -1.43
CA HIS A 208 3.80 -4.02 -0.56
C HIS A 208 2.37 -4.28 -0.99
N ILE A 209 1.56 -4.80 -0.07
CA ILE A 209 0.24 -5.36 -0.36
C ILE A 209 -0.77 -4.79 0.62
N HIS A 210 -1.89 -4.27 0.09
CA HIS A 210 -3.10 -4.03 0.84
C HIS A 210 -4.05 -5.21 0.64
N PHE A 211 -4.71 -5.62 1.72
CA PHE A 211 -5.61 -6.76 1.69
C PHE A 211 -6.77 -6.57 2.68
N SER A 212 -7.99 -6.75 2.19
CA SER A 212 -9.21 -6.89 2.99
C SER A 212 -10.26 -7.61 2.18
N ASP A 213 -11.31 -8.11 2.81
CA ASP A 213 -12.51 -8.50 2.05
C ASP A 213 -13.26 -7.24 1.61
N ILE A 214 -14.04 -7.32 0.52
CA ILE A 214 -14.57 -6.12 -0.13
C ILE A 214 -15.96 -6.34 -0.72
N ALA A 215 -16.82 -5.34 -0.58
CA ALA A 215 -18.05 -5.21 -1.32
C ALA A 215 -17.83 -4.36 -2.58
N PHE A 216 -18.37 -4.79 -3.69
CA PHE A 216 -18.27 -4.06 -4.96
C PHE A 216 -19.55 -4.18 -5.76
N ALA A 217 -19.76 -3.24 -6.68
CA ALA A 217 -20.85 -3.26 -7.64
C ALA A 217 -20.39 -2.66 -8.98
N ASN A 218 -20.73 -3.31 -10.09
CA ASN A 218 -20.39 -2.82 -11.43
C ASN A 218 -18.87 -2.55 -11.58
N ARG A 219 -18.03 -3.43 -11.02
CA ARG A 219 -16.57 -3.32 -11.04
C ARG A 219 -16.03 -2.07 -10.31
N ASN A 220 -16.74 -1.63 -9.31
CA ASN A 220 -16.30 -0.53 -8.44
C ASN A 220 -16.45 -0.95 -6.98
N GLU A 221 -15.41 -0.74 -6.21
CA GLU A 221 -15.47 -0.90 -4.76
C GLU A 221 -16.56 -0.04 -4.13
N THR A 222 -17.15 -0.52 -3.06
CA THR A 222 -18.13 0.22 -2.28
C THR A 222 -17.71 0.39 -0.83
N LYS A 223 -17.15 -0.65 -0.21
CA LYS A 223 -16.58 -0.61 1.14
C LYS A 223 -15.74 -1.86 1.42
N HIS A 224 -14.76 -1.74 2.30
CA HIS A 224 -14.07 -2.86 2.92
C HIS A 224 -15.02 -3.59 3.88
N LEU A 225 -14.95 -4.92 3.89
CA LEU A 225 -15.81 -5.79 4.69
C LEU A 225 -14.99 -6.49 5.78
N PRO A 226 -15.63 -6.91 6.87
CA PRO A 226 -15.06 -7.94 7.74
C PRO A 226 -14.68 -9.19 6.94
N TYR A 227 -13.53 -9.77 7.27
CA TYR A 227 -13.00 -10.93 6.54
C TYR A 227 -13.98 -12.11 6.64
N GLY A 228 -14.39 -12.62 5.49
CA GLY A 228 -15.36 -13.70 5.35
C GLY A 228 -16.77 -13.25 4.97
N GLU A 229 -17.07 -11.96 4.98
CA GLU A 229 -18.40 -11.44 4.56
C GLU A 229 -18.51 -11.25 3.04
N GLY A 230 -17.41 -11.07 2.34
CA GLY A 230 -17.34 -11.04 0.87
C GLY A 230 -16.81 -12.34 0.27
N THR A 231 -16.10 -12.25 -0.84
CA THR A 231 -15.60 -13.42 -1.61
C THR A 231 -14.09 -13.49 -1.74
N LEU A 232 -13.33 -12.46 -1.34
CA LEU A 232 -11.87 -12.48 -1.36
C LEU A 232 -11.32 -13.30 -0.19
N ARG A 233 -10.35 -14.17 -0.47
CA ARG A 233 -9.76 -15.07 0.53
C ARG A 233 -8.24 -14.95 0.54
N ALA A 234 -7.63 -15.06 1.73
CA ALA A 234 -6.20 -14.91 1.92
C ALA A 234 -5.39 -16.18 1.61
N GLU A 235 -6.02 -17.37 1.60
CA GLU A 235 -5.35 -18.62 1.31
C GLU A 235 -4.72 -18.65 -0.11
N PRO A 236 -5.40 -18.20 -1.17
CA PRO A 236 -4.78 -18.11 -2.49
C PRO A 236 -3.59 -17.14 -2.55
N LEU A 237 -3.66 -16.01 -1.81
CA LEU A 237 -2.54 -15.07 -1.69
C LEU A 237 -1.34 -15.71 -1.00
N ARG A 238 -1.56 -16.39 0.15
CA ARG A 238 -0.50 -17.15 0.84
C ARG A 238 0.21 -18.11 -0.09
N ASP A 239 -0.58 -18.93 -0.80
CA ASP A 239 -0.05 -19.97 -1.70
C ASP A 239 0.64 -19.36 -2.94
N ALA A 240 0.22 -18.18 -3.38
CA ALA A 240 0.90 -17.42 -4.42
C ALA A 240 2.24 -16.86 -3.93
N LEU A 241 2.27 -16.21 -2.75
CA LEU A 241 3.49 -15.68 -2.14
C LEU A 241 4.54 -16.79 -1.89
N ALA A 242 4.10 -18.01 -1.62
CA ALA A 242 5.00 -19.16 -1.44
C ALA A 242 5.80 -19.52 -2.71
N ARG A 243 5.40 -19.04 -3.89
CA ARG A 243 6.14 -19.22 -5.15
C ARG A 243 7.32 -18.29 -5.31
N PHE A 244 7.46 -17.27 -4.43
CA PHE A 244 8.50 -16.26 -4.49
C PHE A 244 9.41 -16.33 -3.25
N ASP A 245 10.70 -16.05 -3.44
CA ASP A 245 11.67 -15.88 -2.35
C ASP A 245 11.86 -14.40 -1.98
N ARG A 246 10.82 -13.61 -2.21
CA ARG A 246 10.78 -12.18 -1.93
C ARG A 246 9.97 -11.92 -0.67
N PRO A 247 10.45 -11.03 0.24
CA PRO A 247 9.65 -10.62 1.40
C PRO A 247 8.37 -9.90 0.98
N ALA A 248 7.37 -9.92 1.85
CA ALA A 248 6.13 -9.18 1.66
C ALA A 248 5.74 -8.42 2.93
N VAL A 249 5.29 -7.18 2.77
CA VAL A 249 4.59 -6.40 3.78
C VAL A 249 3.12 -6.38 3.40
N VAL A 250 2.26 -6.90 4.28
CA VAL A 250 0.81 -6.97 4.04
C VAL A 250 0.10 -6.11 5.06
N ILE A 251 -0.62 -5.10 4.59
CA ILE A 251 -1.43 -4.21 5.41
C ILE A 251 -2.90 -4.63 5.28
N SER A 252 -3.49 -4.99 6.41
CA SER A 252 -4.93 -5.27 6.45
C SER A 252 -5.70 -3.96 6.55
N GLU A 253 -6.53 -3.70 5.55
CA GLU A 253 -7.48 -2.59 5.54
C GLU A 253 -8.89 -3.01 5.99
N SER A 254 -8.97 -4.12 6.71
CA SER A 254 -10.22 -4.61 7.27
C SER A 254 -10.77 -3.64 8.33
N PRO A 255 -12.10 -3.51 8.44
CA PRO A 255 -12.72 -2.55 9.35
C PRO A 255 -12.60 -2.91 10.84
N ASP A 256 -12.11 -4.10 11.16
CA ASP A 256 -12.03 -4.61 12.53
C ASP A 256 -10.78 -5.48 12.77
N GLU A 257 -10.39 -5.58 14.04
CA GLU A 257 -9.22 -6.34 14.47
C GLU A 257 -9.38 -7.85 14.24
N ALA A 258 -10.57 -8.39 14.44
CA ALA A 258 -10.81 -9.84 14.29
C ALA A 258 -10.51 -10.30 12.85
N SER A 259 -10.87 -9.47 11.88
CA SER A 259 -10.56 -9.68 10.46
C SER A 259 -9.05 -9.63 10.20
N THR A 260 -8.34 -8.65 10.75
CA THR A 260 -6.88 -8.55 10.64
C THR A 260 -6.19 -9.78 11.24
N GLN A 261 -6.64 -10.24 12.40
CA GLN A 261 -6.12 -11.47 13.05
C GLN A 261 -6.39 -12.72 12.20
N ALA A 262 -7.59 -12.84 11.62
CA ALA A 262 -7.93 -13.97 10.77
C ALA A 262 -7.06 -14.01 9.49
N ILE A 263 -6.86 -12.87 8.82
CA ILE A 263 -5.95 -12.74 7.67
C ILE A 263 -4.52 -13.08 8.06
N SER A 264 -4.04 -12.55 9.20
CA SER A 264 -2.70 -12.83 9.73
C SER A 264 -2.50 -14.32 10.00
N ALA A 265 -3.47 -14.98 10.62
CA ALA A 265 -3.40 -16.42 10.89
C ALA A 265 -3.31 -17.25 9.60
N VAL A 266 -4.05 -16.86 8.54
CA VAL A 266 -3.99 -17.54 7.24
C VAL A 266 -2.62 -17.34 6.59
N LEU A 267 -2.12 -16.11 6.51
CA LEU A 267 -0.87 -15.79 5.83
C LEU A 267 0.38 -16.32 6.56
N SER A 268 0.30 -16.49 7.88
CA SER A 268 1.37 -17.08 8.70
C SER A 268 1.37 -18.61 8.72
N ALA A 269 0.30 -19.27 8.22
CA ALA A 269 0.24 -20.70 8.15
C ALA A 269 1.15 -21.25 7.04
N GLU A 270 1.64 -22.49 7.22
CA GLU A 270 2.37 -23.17 6.15
C GLU A 270 1.53 -23.29 4.88
N SER A 271 2.14 -22.97 3.74
CA SER A 271 1.50 -23.11 2.43
C SER A 271 1.09 -24.56 2.16
N SER A 272 -0.07 -24.77 1.51
CA SER A 272 -0.54 -26.09 1.10
C SER A 272 0.42 -26.80 0.14
N ALA A 273 1.26 -26.08 -0.59
CA ALA A 273 2.27 -26.65 -1.48
C ALA A 273 3.42 -27.34 -0.71
N SER A 274 3.76 -26.90 0.50
CA SER A 274 4.82 -27.51 1.33
C SER A 274 4.42 -28.84 2.01
N ARG A 275 3.10 -29.16 2.03
CA ARG A 275 2.57 -30.41 2.60
C ARG A 275 2.52 -31.57 1.58
N ALA A 276 2.78 -31.30 0.30
CA ALA A 276 2.71 -32.28 -0.79
C ALA A 276 4.09 -32.75 -1.27
N SER A 277 5.18 -32.29 -0.68
CA SER A 277 6.56 -32.71 -0.90
C SER A 277 7.07 -33.52 0.32
#